data_0d47c765e8321c9980ccc9ac3d0e6c84
#
_entry.id   0d47c765e8321c9980ccc9ac3d0e6c84
#
_cell.length_a   1.000
_cell.length_b   1.000
_cell.length_c   1.000
_cell.angle_alpha   90.00
_cell.angle_beta   90.00
_cell.angle_gamma   90.00
#
_symmetry.space_group_name_H-M   'P 1'
#
loop_
_entity.id
_entity.type
_entity.pdbx_description
1 polymer ?
#
loop_
_entity_poly.entity_id
_entity_poly.type
_entity_poly.pdbx_seq_one_letter_code
_entity_poly.pdbx_strand_id
1 'polypeptide(L)'
;METRRKFLKKMAAAGASALVVPQLLASCGKEEETYEGAAGAANLLVPKGDAMRITGTFLDEISHDIPHQNWGEREWDRDFRYMKAIGIDTVILIRSGYRKFITYPSPYLLGQGCYMPSVDLVDMYLRLAEKYGMKFYFGLYDSGKYWDTHDMSHEVEHNRYVIDEVWRLYGEKYRSFGGWYISGEISRATRGAIGAFHAMGKQCKEVSGGLPTFISPWIDGKKAVSNAQNAVTADEHEREWDEIFDGIHDVVDACAFQDGHIDYDELDLFFSINKRLADKYGMKCWTNAESFDRDMPIRFPPIKFDKLRLKLEAAKRAGYDKAITFEFSHFMSPQSAYLQAGHLYDRYKEYFEIE
;
A
#
# COMPACT_ATOMS: atom_id res chain seq x y z
N MET A 1 19.91 -25.86 21.53
CA MET A 1 18.47 -25.82 21.85
C MET A 1 18.26 -26.16 23.30
N GLU A 2 18.13 -25.17 24.17
CA GLU A 2 17.76 -25.43 25.58
C GLU A 2 16.25 -25.68 25.64
N THR A 3 15.86 -26.83 26.17
CA THR A 3 14.47 -27.26 26.23
C THR A 3 13.68 -26.41 27.25
N ARG A 4 12.42 -26.09 26.93
CA ARG A 4 11.44 -25.37 27.76
C ARG A 4 11.45 -25.77 29.26
N ARG A 5 11.84 -27.00 29.56
CA ARG A 5 11.96 -27.53 30.94
C ARG A 5 13.12 -26.93 31.75
N LYS A 6 14.21 -26.48 31.12
CA LYS A 6 15.35 -25.84 31.83
C LYS A 6 15.05 -24.37 32.15
N PHE A 7 14.25 -23.67 31.32
CA PHE A 7 13.83 -22.33 31.57
C PHE A 7 12.87 -22.21 32.78
N LEU A 8 11.90 -23.13 32.90
CA LEU A 8 10.96 -23.15 34.01
C LEU A 8 11.61 -23.52 35.35
N LYS A 9 12.68 -24.31 35.36
CA LYS A 9 13.41 -24.61 36.60
C LYS A 9 14.29 -23.47 37.12
N LYS A 10 14.70 -22.53 36.26
CA LYS A 10 15.42 -21.32 36.66
C LYS A 10 14.49 -20.24 37.28
N MET A 11 13.22 -20.24 36.95
CA MET A 11 12.23 -19.30 37.55
C MET A 11 11.73 -19.74 38.91
N ALA A 12 11.79 -21.01 39.27
CA ALA A 12 11.33 -21.54 40.56
C ALA A 12 12.33 -21.38 41.70
N ALA A 13 13.57 -20.98 41.43
CA ALA A 13 14.62 -20.83 42.45
C ALA A 13 14.86 -19.41 42.97
N ALA A 14 14.08 -18.42 42.49
CA ALA A 14 14.26 -16.99 42.83
C ALA A 14 13.11 -16.39 43.67
N GLY A 15 12.27 -17.20 44.27
CA GLY A 15 11.05 -16.73 44.95
C GLY A 15 10.93 -17.14 46.42
N ALA A 16 11.89 -16.78 47.28
CA ALA A 16 11.70 -16.85 48.73
C ALA A 16 12.46 -15.70 49.39
N SER A 17 11.90 -14.51 49.40
CA SER A 17 12.25 -13.46 50.34
C SER A 17 10.95 -12.81 50.82
N ALA A 18 10.62 -13.08 52.07
CA ALA A 18 9.49 -12.52 52.76
C ALA A 18 9.64 -10.99 52.87
N LEU A 19 8.72 -10.25 52.27
CA LEU A 19 8.56 -8.82 52.52
C LEU A 19 7.51 -8.61 53.62
N VAL A 20 7.97 -8.13 54.77
CA VAL A 20 7.16 -7.57 55.82
C VAL A 20 6.54 -6.26 55.32
N VAL A 21 5.23 -6.22 55.24
CA VAL A 21 4.47 -5.00 54.93
C VAL A 21 4.12 -4.31 56.26
N PRO A 22 4.53 -3.05 56.49
CA PRO A 22 3.96 -2.25 57.57
C PRO A 22 2.57 -1.76 57.09
N GLN A 23 1.55 -2.11 57.88
CA GLN A 23 0.25 -1.45 57.80
C GLN A 23 0.38 0.01 58.23
N LEU A 24 0.21 0.92 57.32
CA LEU A 24 -0.12 2.33 57.62
C LEU A 24 -1.59 2.54 57.21
N LEU A 25 -2.45 2.48 58.21
CA LEU A 25 -3.77 3.09 58.18
C LEU A 25 -3.58 4.61 58.20
N ALA A 26 -3.89 5.26 57.10
CA ALA A 26 -4.05 6.71 57.09
C ALA A 26 -5.31 7.08 56.31
N SER A 27 -6.27 7.51 57.09
CA SER A 27 -7.23 8.58 56.86
C SER A 27 -7.69 8.87 55.44
N CYS A 28 -8.93 8.54 55.17
CA CYS A 28 -9.73 9.07 54.10
C CYS A 28 -9.93 10.58 54.27
N GLY A 29 -9.13 11.38 53.58
CA GLY A 29 -9.43 12.77 53.30
C GLY A 29 -9.79 12.84 51.81
N LYS A 30 -11.05 13.13 51.50
CA LYS A 30 -11.46 13.53 50.16
C LYS A 30 -10.87 14.92 49.86
N GLU A 31 -9.81 14.98 49.13
CA GLU A 31 -9.50 16.13 48.29
C GLU A 31 -9.74 15.72 46.86
N GLU A 32 -10.80 16.23 46.26
CA GLU A 32 -10.97 16.31 44.83
C GLU A 32 -9.86 17.22 44.28
N GLU A 33 -8.70 16.63 43.93
CA GLU A 33 -7.78 17.32 43.02
C GLU A 33 -8.46 17.41 41.68
N THR A 34 -9.10 18.55 41.44
CA THR A 34 -9.47 18.99 40.12
C THR A 34 -8.18 19.11 39.28
N TYR A 35 -7.99 18.21 38.38
CA TYR A 35 -6.95 18.28 37.34
C TYR A 35 -7.24 19.47 36.43
N GLU A 36 -6.95 20.68 36.88
CA GLU A 36 -6.97 21.90 36.05
C GLU A 36 -5.72 22.03 35.15
N GLY A 37 -4.91 21.00 35.02
CA GLY A 37 -3.68 21.02 34.21
C GLY A 37 -3.78 20.51 32.79
N ALA A 38 -4.90 19.95 32.38
CA ALA A 38 -5.04 19.33 31.03
C ALA A 38 -5.81 20.19 30.04
N ALA A 39 -6.28 21.37 30.40
CA ALA A 39 -7.03 22.24 29.47
C ALA A 39 -6.16 22.97 28.43
N GLY A 40 -4.84 22.86 28.52
CA GLY A 40 -3.91 23.54 27.59
C GLY A 40 -3.44 22.68 26.40
N ALA A 41 -3.69 21.37 26.41
CA ALA A 41 -3.29 20.47 25.31
C ALA A 41 -4.46 20.01 24.43
N ALA A 42 -5.67 20.33 24.82
CA ALA A 42 -6.87 19.94 24.10
C ALA A 42 -7.27 21.06 23.16
N ASN A 43 -6.77 21.13 22.03
CA ASN A 43 -7.31 21.79 20.85
C ASN A 43 -6.22 22.44 20.00
N LEU A 44 -5.21 21.70 19.65
CA LEU A 44 -4.75 21.78 18.28
C LEU A 44 -5.90 21.20 17.46
N LEU A 45 -6.96 21.98 17.27
CA LEU A 45 -7.97 21.74 16.27
C LEU A 45 -7.25 21.79 14.93
N VAL A 46 -6.74 20.65 14.50
CA VAL A 46 -6.35 20.47 13.10
C VAL A 46 -7.61 20.76 12.32
N PRO A 47 -7.57 21.69 11.36
CA PRO A 47 -8.75 21.98 10.54
C PRO A 47 -9.28 20.68 9.97
N LYS A 48 -10.51 20.31 10.29
CA LYS A 48 -11.15 19.13 9.73
C LYS A 48 -11.14 19.26 8.21
N GLY A 49 -10.70 18.20 7.52
CA GLY A 49 -10.74 18.12 6.08
C GLY A 49 -9.58 18.74 5.30
N ASP A 50 -8.45 19.07 5.94
CA ASP A 50 -7.27 19.60 5.23
C ASP A 50 -6.35 18.54 4.62
N ALA A 51 -6.64 17.26 4.83
CA ALA A 51 -5.96 16.14 4.21
C ALA A 51 -6.60 15.76 2.86
N MET A 52 -5.82 15.07 2.02
CA MET A 52 -6.30 14.48 0.76
C MET A 52 -7.16 13.25 1.05
N ARG A 53 -8.32 13.10 0.40
CA ARG A 53 -9.12 11.88 0.52
C ARG A 53 -8.48 10.74 -0.27
N ILE A 54 -8.47 9.55 0.30
CA ILE A 54 -8.11 8.32 -0.41
C ILE A 54 -9.24 7.97 -1.36
N THR A 55 -8.93 7.89 -2.65
CA THR A 55 -9.90 7.54 -3.70
C THR A 55 -9.51 6.28 -4.48
N GLY A 56 -8.42 5.63 -4.11
CA GLY A 56 -8.02 4.35 -4.68
C GLY A 56 -7.35 3.45 -3.66
N THR A 57 -7.36 2.15 -3.92
CA THR A 57 -6.69 1.16 -3.09
C THR A 57 -6.20 -0.03 -3.89
N PHE A 58 -5.12 -0.64 -3.43
CA PHE A 58 -4.72 -1.95 -3.90
C PHE A 58 -5.64 -3.05 -3.35
N LEU A 59 -5.69 -4.17 -4.06
CA LEU A 59 -6.30 -5.44 -3.66
C LEU A 59 -5.19 -6.49 -3.67
N ASP A 60 -4.95 -7.15 -2.54
CA ASP A 60 -3.87 -8.13 -2.39
C ASP A 60 -4.34 -9.42 -1.70
N GLU A 61 -4.27 -10.52 -2.41
CA GLU A 61 -4.51 -11.88 -1.91
C GLU A 61 -3.31 -12.80 -2.23
N ILE A 62 -2.18 -12.26 -2.68
CA ILE A 62 -1.11 -13.07 -3.27
C ILE A 62 0.29 -12.74 -2.74
N SER A 63 0.48 -11.62 -2.04
CA SER A 63 1.78 -11.26 -1.47
C SER A 63 2.19 -12.24 -0.37
N HIS A 64 3.48 -12.55 -0.32
CA HIS A 64 4.02 -13.55 0.59
C HIS A 64 4.17 -13.09 2.05
N ASP A 65 4.04 -11.80 2.28
CA ASP A 65 4.28 -11.16 3.58
C ASP A 65 2.99 -10.63 4.24
N ILE A 66 1.87 -10.70 3.54
CA ILE A 66 0.55 -10.37 4.03
C ILE A 66 -0.34 -11.60 3.94
N PRO A 67 -0.92 -12.11 5.06
CA PRO A 67 -1.77 -13.27 5.01
C PRO A 67 -3.08 -12.96 4.29
N HIS A 68 -3.53 -13.82 3.37
CA HIS A 68 -4.85 -13.68 2.79
C HIS A 68 -5.94 -13.73 3.88
N GLN A 69 -7.05 -13.05 3.66
CA GLN A 69 -8.12 -12.93 4.65
C GLN A 69 -9.08 -14.13 4.64
N ASN A 70 -8.87 -15.08 3.72
CA ASN A 70 -9.77 -16.23 3.52
C ASN A 70 -11.22 -15.81 3.20
N TRP A 71 -11.36 -14.73 2.42
CA TRP A 71 -12.66 -14.21 2.01
C TRP A 71 -13.19 -14.90 0.76
N GLY A 72 -14.51 -15.12 0.73
CA GLY A 72 -15.25 -15.44 -0.47
C GLY A 72 -15.85 -14.20 -1.12
N GLU A 73 -16.61 -14.39 -2.22
CA GLU A 73 -17.24 -13.29 -2.97
C GLU A 73 -18.15 -12.41 -2.10
N ARG A 74 -18.82 -12.99 -1.10
CA ARG A 74 -19.70 -12.24 -0.21
C ARG A 74 -18.95 -11.26 0.69
N GLU A 75 -17.78 -11.64 1.18
CA GLU A 75 -16.91 -10.78 1.99
C GLU A 75 -16.29 -9.69 1.11
N TRP A 76 -15.82 -10.02 -0.10
CA TRP A 76 -15.35 -9.06 -1.09
C TRP A 76 -16.43 -8.07 -1.51
N ASP A 77 -17.65 -8.52 -1.77
CA ASP A 77 -18.78 -7.63 -2.09
C ASP A 77 -19.04 -6.61 -0.95
N ARG A 78 -18.97 -7.08 0.30
CA ARG A 78 -19.10 -6.20 1.47
C ARG A 78 -17.93 -5.20 1.56
N ASP A 79 -16.73 -5.65 1.24
CA ASP A 79 -15.53 -4.79 1.29
C ASP A 79 -15.57 -3.69 0.24
N PHE A 80 -15.96 -4.01 -0.98
CA PHE A 80 -16.20 -3.01 -2.02
C PHE A 80 -17.24 -1.97 -1.62
N ARG A 81 -18.27 -2.38 -0.88
CA ARG A 81 -19.26 -1.45 -0.33
C ARG A 81 -18.65 -0.51 0.72
N TYR A 82 -17.78 -1.02 1.60
CA TYR A 82 -17.05 -0.18 2.56
C TYR A 82 -16.09 0.79 1.86
N MET A 83 -15.37 0.34 0.85
CA MET A 83 -14.53 1.18 0.00
C MET A 83 -15.36 2.30 -0.63
N LYS A 84 -16.50 1.96 -1.23
CA LYS A 84 -17.40 2.94 -1.86
C LYS A 84 -17.91 3.97 -0.87
N ALA A 85 -18.23 3.56 0.35
CA ALA A 85 -18.76 4.44 1.40
C ALA A 85 -17.78 5.55 1.79
N ILE A 86 -16.47 5.33 1.68
CA ILE A 86 -15.46 6.37 1.96
C ILE A 86 -14.96 7.12 0.72
N GLY A 87 -15.53 6.82 -0.47
CA GLY A 87 -15.23 7.53 -1.70
C GLY A 87 -14.15 6.89 -2.58
N ILE A 88 -13.77 5.63 -2.36
CA ILE A 88 -12.89 4.91 -3.28
C ILE A 88 -13.64 4.67 -4.59
N ASP A 89 -13.02 5.07 -5.68
CA ASP A 89 -13.50 4.95 -7.05
C ASP A 89 -12.60 4.07 -7.94
N THR A 90 -11.42 3.71 -7.41
CA THR A 90 -10.39 2.97 -8.13
C THR A 90 -9.88 1.82 -7.28
N VAL A 91 -9.91 0.61 -7.82
CA VAL A 91 -9.32 -0.57 -7.20
C VAL A 91 -8.22 -1.13 -8.11
N ILE A 92 -7.13 -1.58 -7.53
CA ILE A 92 -5.90 -1.93 -8.24
C ILE A 92 -5.46 -3.32 -7.80
N LEU A 93 -5.44 -4.28 -8.70
CA LEU A 93 -4.82 -5.57 -8.42
C LEU A 93 -3.32 -5.37 -8.25
N ILE A 94 -2.75 -5.74 -7.10
CA ILE A 94 -1.32 -5.53 -6.83
C ILE A 94 -0.44 -6.24 -7.86
N ARG A 95 -0.80 -7.47 -8.21
CA ARG A 95 -0.15 -8.27 -9.26
C ARG A 95 -1.05 -9.43 -9.67
N SER A 96 -1.03 -9.80 -10.93
CA SER A 96 -1.81 -10.93 -11.44
C SER A 96 -1.22 -12.29 -11.08
N GLY A 97 0.00 -12.31 -10.61
CA GLY A 97 0.69 -13.48 -10.08
C GLY A 97 2.01 -13.11 -9.45
N TYR A 98 2.46 -13.93 -8.50
CA TYR A 98 3.78 -13.86 -7.90
C TYR A 98 4.45 -15.24 -7.96
N ARG A 99 5.54 -15.33 -8.69
CA ARG A 99 6.24 -16.60 -8.96
C ARG A 99 5.24 -17.62 -9.57
N LYS A 100 4.93 -18.70 -8.86
CA LYS A 100 3.99 -19.75 -9.33
C LYS A 100 2.55 -19.55 -8.92
N PHE A 101 2.26 -18.58 -8.05
CA PHE A 101 0.90 -18.28 -7.59
C PHE A 101 0.28 -17.24 -8.50
N ILE A 102 -0.94 -17.48 -9.00
CA ILE A 102 -1.65 -16.61 -9.94
C ILE A 102 -3.08 -16.33 -9.45
N THR A 103 -3.63 -15.19 -9.84
CA THR A 103 -4.96 -14.71 -9.40
C THR A 103 -6.08 -15.06 -10.36
N TYR A 104 -5.77 -15.57 -11.54
CA TYR A 104 -6.74 -15.97 -12.55
C TYR A 104 -6.21 -17.19 -13.33
N PRO A 105 -7.06 -18.00 -13.97
CA PRO A 105 -6.64 -19.21 -14.68
C PRO A 105 -5.99 -18.88 -16.05
N SER A 106 -4.82 -18.24 -16.02
CA SER A 106 -4.04 -17.87 -17.21
C SER A 106 -3.58 -19.11 -17.98
N PRO A 107 -4.04 -19.35 -19.22
CA PRO A 107 -3.53 -20.42 -20.08
C PRO A 107 -2.02 -20.35 -20.28
N TYR A 108 -1.47 -19.14 -20.46
CA TYR A 108 -0.04 -18.94 -20.64
C TYR A 108 0.76 -19.33 -19.39
N LEU A 109 0.40 -18.75 -18.23
CA LEU A 109 1.14 -18.99 -16.97
C LEU A 109 1.00 -20.44 -16.48
N LEU A 110 -0.16 -21.07 -16.66
CA LEU A 110 -0.34 -22.50 -16.40
C LEU A 110 0.58 -23.34 -17.26
N GLY A 111 0.75 -22.98 -18.54
CA GLY A 111 1.73 -23.59 -19.44
C GLY A 111 3.18 -23.39 -19.00
N GLN A 112 3.47 -22.35 -18.22
CA GLN A 112 4.78 -22.10 -17.58
C GLN A 112 4.95 -22.82 -16.23
N GLY A 113 3.97 -23.62 -15.82
CA GLY A 113 4.02 -24.39 -14.56
C GLY A 113 3.58 -23.62 -13.32
N CYS A 114 2.83 -22.55 -13.50
CA CYS A 114 2.13 -21.90 -12.39
C CYS A 114 0.98 -22.76 -11.86
N TYR A 115 0.54 -22.50 -10.62
CA TYR A 115 -0.53 -23.28 -10.00
C TYR A 115 -1.90 -22.76 -10.42
N MET A 116 -2.85 -23.66 -10.64
CA MET A 116 -4.25 -23.28 -10.89
C MET A 116 -4.80 -22.55 -9.66
N PRO A 117 -5.34 -21.33 -9.82
CA PRO A 117 -5.99 -20.64 -8.72
C PRO A 117 -7.31 -21.32 -8.36
N SER A 118 -7.70 -21.28 -7.09
CA SER A 118 -8.97 -21.84 -6.64
C SER A 118 -10.19 -21.03 -7.09
N VAL A 119 -9.98 -19.76 -7.39
CA VAL A 119 -10.99 -18.77 -7.80
C VAL A 119 -10.37 -17.86 -8.85
N ASP A 120 -11.15 -17.42 -9.83
CA ASP A 120 -10.78 -16.31 -10.72
C ASP A 120 -11.05 -14.98 -10.01
N LEU A 121 -10.02 -14.48 -9.31
CA LEU A 121 -10.12 -13.21 -8.58
C LEU A 121 -10.25 -12.02 -9.52
N VAL A 122 -9.67 -12.08 -10.72
CA VAL A 122 -9.75 -11.00 -11.71
C VAL A 122 -11.18 -10.81 -12.21
N ASP A 123 -11.87 -11.90 -12.58
CA ASP A 123 -13.29 -11.86 -12.96
C ASP A 123 -14.14 -11.32 -11.82
N MET A 124 -13.94 -11.82 -10.62
CA MET A 124 -14.69 -11.39 -9.44
C MET A 124 -14.50 -9.89 -9.14
N TYR A 125 -13.27 -9.40 -9.13
CA TYR A 125 -13.01 -7.99 -8.85
C TYR A 125 -13.55 -7.07 -9.94
N LEU A 126 -13.48 -7.45 -11.21
CA LEU A 126 -14.06 -6.70 -12.32
C LEU A 126 -15.58 -6.59 -12.21
N ARG A 127 -16.28 -7.70 -11.87
CA ARG A 127 -17.74 -7.70 -11.63
C ARG A 127 -18.10 -6.80 -10.45
N LEU A 128 -17.37 -6.89 -9.35
CA LEU A 128 -17.60 -6.05 -8.18
C LEU A 128 -17.32 -4.57 -8.48
N ALA A 129 -16.24 -4.28 -9.21
CA ALA A 129 -15.93 -2.91 -9.64
C ALA A 129 -17.06 -2.34 -10.52
N GLU A 130 -17.63 -3.11 -11.46
CA GLU A 130 -18.81 -2.69 -12.23
C GLU A 130 -20.01 -2.41 -11.33
N LYS A 131 -20.30 -3.35 -10.41
CA LYS A 131 -21.44 -3.23 -9.49
C LYS A 131 -21.39 -1.93 -8.67
N TYR A 132 -20.20 -1.53 -8.21
CA TYR A 132 -20.02 -0.35 -7.38
C TYR A 132 -19.60 0.92 -8.15
N GLY A 133 -19.52 0.85 -9.49
CA GLY A 133 -19.13 1.98 -10.35
C GLY A 133 -17.69 2.44 -10.08
N MET A 134 -16.78 1.49 -9.89
CA MET A 134 -15.34 1.72 -9.71
C MET A 134 -14.57 1.36 -10.98
N LYS A 135 -13.36 1.91 -11.11
CA LYS A 135 -12.39 1.50 -12.12
C LYS A 135 -11.44 0.46 -11.53
N PHE A 136 -11.18 -0.59 -12.31
CA PHE A 136 -10.23 -1.63 -11.96
C PHE A 136 -8.97 -1.46 -12.80
N TYR A 137 -7.81 -1.42 -12.14
CA TYR A 137 -6.50 -1.44 -12.78
C TYR A 137 -5.87 -2.81 -12.60
N PHE A 138 -5.49 -3.41 -13.71
CA PHE A 138 -4.87 -4.74 -13.71
C PHE A 138 -3.38 -4.65 -13.42
N GLY A 139 -2.93 -5.27 -12.34
CA GLY A 139 -1.51 -5.41 -12.00
C GLY A 139 -0.85 -6.55 -12.77
N LEU A 140 0.29 -6.25 -13.41
CA LEU A 140 1.03 -7.20 -14.22
C LEU A 140 1.60 -8.36 -13.38
N TYR A 141 2.07 -9.40 -14.07
CA TYR A 141 2.67 -10.57 -13.44
C TYR A 141 4.09 -10.24 -12.93
N ASP A 142 4.39 -10.71 -11.73
CA ASP A 142 5.70 -10.65 -11.10
C ASP A 142 6.31 -12.06 -11.07
N SER A 143 7.31 -12.31 -11.89
CA SER A 143 7.98 -13.60 -11.98
C SER A 143 8.86 -13.91 -10.75
N GLY A 144 9.16 -12.91 -9.94
CA GLY A 144 10.10 -12.94 -8.83
C GLY A 144 11.56 -12.86 -9.27
N LYS A 145 11.88 -12.92 -10.58
CA LYS A 145 13.27 -12.87 -11.06
C LYS A 145 13.91 -11.51 -10.81
N TYR A 146 13.13 -10.44 -10.92
CA TYR A 146 13.61 -9.10 -10.61
C TYR A 146 14.19 -9.01 -9.19
N TRP A 147 13.49 -9.56 -8.20
CA TRP A 147 13.94 -9.56 -6.81
C TRP A 147 15.24 -10.34 -6.59
N ASP A 148 15.43 -11.43 -7.35
CA ASP A 148 16.60 -12.29 -7.24
C ASP A 148 17.81 -11.69 -8.03
N THR A 149 17.58 -10.97 -9.11
CA THR A 149 18.62 -10.54 -10.07
C THR A 149 18.88 -9.03 -10.08
N HIS A 150 17.98 -8.24 -9.50
CA HIS A 150 17.94 -6.77 -9.62
C HIS A 150 17.95 -6.30 -11.09
N ASP A 151 17.24 -7.03 -11.96
CA ASP A 151 17.11 -6.74 -13.39
C ASP A 151 15.66 -6.86 -13.86
N MET A 152 15.04 -5.72 -14.14
CA MET A 152 13.63 -5.64 -14.55
C MET A 152 13.37 -6.20 -15.96
N SER A 153 14.38 -6.36 -16.80
CA SER A 153 14.20 -6.88 -18.16
C SER A 153 13.58 -8.27 -18.21
N HIS A 154 13.78 -9.06 -17.16
CA HIS A 154 13.16 -10.40 -17.02
C HIS A 154 11.64 -10.37 -16.97
N GLU A 155 11.04 -9.30 -16.46
CA GLU A 155 9.58 -9.21 -16.32
C GLU A 155 8.87 -8.98 -17.66
N VAL A 156 9.56 -8.43 -18.65
CA VAL A 156 9.00 -8.21 -20.00
C VAL A 156 8.70 -9.53 -20.72
N GLU A 157 9.52 -10.56 -20.50
CA GLU A 157 9.39 -11.86 -21.20
C GLU A 157 8.01 -12.51 -20.99
N HIS A 158 7.51 -12.51 -19.76
CA HIS A 158 6.21 -13.10 -19.43
C HIS A 158 5.08 -12.12 -19.69
N ASN A 159 5.27 -10.86 -19.34
CA ASN A 159 4.19 -9.88 -19.38
C ASN A 159 3.70 -9.57 -20.79
N ARG A 160 4.54 -9.70 -21.81
CA ARG A 160 4.09 -9.57 -23.20
C ARG A 160 2.95 -10.55 -23.57
N TYR A 161 2.94 -11.75 -23.00
CA TYR A 161 1.87 -12.73 -23.20
C TYR A 161 0.69 -12.48 -22.25
N VAL A 162 0.96 -12.10 -21.02
CA VAL A 162 -0.06 -11.81 -20.01
C VAL A 162 -0.91 -10.61 -20.43
N ILE A 163 -0.32 -9.54 -20.95
CA ILE A 163 -1.03 -8.33 -21.40
C ILE A 163 -2.02 -8.67 -22.51
N ASP A 164 -1.58 -9.36 -23.56
CA ASP A 164 -2.45 -9.76 -24.68
C ASP A 164 -3.56 -10.72 -24.23
N GLU A 165 -3.22 -11.68 -23.36
CA GLU A 165 -4.16 -12.66 -22.83
C GLU A 165 -5.26 -12.01 -22.00
N VAL A 166 -4.87 -11.14 -21.07
CA VAL A 166 -5.80 -10.47 -20.14
C VAL A 166 -6.73 -9.52 -20.88
N TRP A 167 -6.22 -8.76 -21.85
CA TRP A 167 -7.07 -7.91 -22.66
C TRP A 167 -8.14 -8.70 -23.39
N ARG A 168 -7.78 -9.81 -24.01
CA ARG A 168 -8.72 -10.71 -24.70
C ARG A 168 -9.72 -11.37 -23.74
N LEU A 169 -9.30 -11.74 -22.53
CA LEU A 169 -10.19 -12.44 -21.58
C LEU A 169 -11.14 -11.48 -20.85
N TYR A 170 -10.68 -10.29 -20.52
CA TYR A 170 -11.40 -9.38 -19.60
C TYR A 170 -11.56 -7.96 -20.14
N GLY A 171 -10.60 -7.43 -20.90
CA GLY A 171 -10.55 -6.02 -21.28
C GLY A 171 -11.79 -5.57 -22.04
N GLU A 172 -12.19 -6.31 -23.06
CA GLU A 172 -13.38 -5.99 -23.87
C GLU A 172 -14.70 -6.38 -23.17
N LYS A 173 -14.63 -7.30 -22.21
CA LYS A 173 -15.81 -7.82 -21.50
C LYS A 173 -16.33 -6.89 -20.41
N TYR A 174 -15.43 -6.19 -19.69
CA TYR A 174 -15.76 -5.41 -18.50
C TYR A 174 -15.51 -3.93 -18.69
N ARG A 175 -16.55 -3.10 -18.54
CA ARG A 175 -16.43 -1.63 -18.56
C ARG A 175 -15.68 -1.06 -17.36
N SER A 176 -15.57 -1.85 -16.29
CA SER A 176 -14.78 -1.53 -15.11
C SER A 176 -13.28 -1.63 -15.35
N PHE A 177 -12.83 -2.35 -16.41
CA PHE A 177 -11.41 -2.37 -16.76
C PHE A 177 -10.95 -0.96 -17.15
N GLY A 178 -10.24 -0.30 -16.23
CA GLY A 178 -9.95 1.14 -16.30
C GLY A 178 -8.51 1.49 -16.64
N GLY A 179 -7.61 0.51 -16.58
CA GLY A 179 -6.19 0.73 -16.86
C GLY A 179 -5.27 -0.38 -16.37
N TRP A 180 -3.98 -0.09 -16.38
CA TRP A 180 -2.92 -1.04 -16.09
C TRP A 180 -2.00 -0.54 -14.99
N TYR A 181 -1.65 -1.41 -14.07
CA TYR A 181 -0.59 -1.20 -13.10
C TYR A 181 0.63 -2.04 -13.48
N ILE A 182 1.74 -1.39 -13.79
CA ILE A 182 3.00 -2.07 -14.05
C ILE A 182 3.66 -2.36 -12.70
N SER A 183 3.53 -3.59 -12.23
CA SER A 183 3.76 -4.01 -10.84
C SER A 183 5.24 -4.11 -10.42
N GLY A 184 6.16 -3.56 -11.19
CA GLY A 184 7.58 -3.51 -10.82
C GLY A 184 7.85 -2.45 -9.76
N GLU A 185 8.27 -2.87 -8.57
CA GLU A 185 8.60 -1.95 -7.49
C GLU A 185 10.10 -1.62 -7.52
N ILE A 186 10.42 -0.36 -7.76
CA ILE A 186 11.78 0.19 -7.72
C ILE A 186 11.81 1.42 -6.82
N SER A 187 12.99 1.81 -6.37
CA SER A 187 13.21 3.06 -5.64
C SER A 187 14.20 3.99 -6.35
N ARG A 188 14.93 3.44 -7.29
CA ARG A 188 16.04 4.09 -8.01
C ARG A 188 16.11 3.57 -9.44
N ALA A 189 16.96 4.21 -10.27
CA ALA A 189 17.32 3.67 -11.58
C ALA A 189 17.96 2.28 -11.42
N THR A 190 17.15 1.25 -11.65
CA THR A 190 17.54 -0.15 -11.57
C THR A 190 17.85 -0.68 -12.96
N ARG A 191 18.75 -1.65 -13.06
CA ARG A 191 19.10 -2.24 -14.36
C ARG A 191 17.85 -2.72 -15.10
N GLY A 192 17.71 -2.25 -16.33
CA GLY A 192 16.59 -2.59 -17.21
C GLY A 192 15.23 -1.96 -16.86
N ALA A 193 15.11 -1.15 -15.78
CA ALA A 193 13.83 -0.62 -15.33
C ALA A 193 13.15 0.28 -16.39
N ILE A 194 13.86 1.27 -16.92
CA ILE A 194 13.32 2.19 -17.95
C ILE A 194 12.84 1.39 -19.16
N GLY A 195 13.70 0.52 -19.69
CA GLY A 195 13.34 -0.31 -20.85
C GLY A 195 12.17 -1.27 -20.60
N ALA A 196 12.09 -1.84 -19.40
CA ALA A 196 10.98 -2.71 -19.01
C ALA A 196 9.66 -1.95 -18.86
N PHE A 197 9.65 -0.82 -18.17
CA PHE A 197 8.46 0.02 -18.04
C PHE A 197 7.99 0.54 -19.39
N HIS A 198 8.91 0.99 -20.24
CA HIS A 198 8.59 1.47 -21.57
C HIS A 198 7.98 0.34 -22.42
N ALA A 199 8.60 -0.84 -22.46
CA ALA A 199 8.10 -1.97 -23.26
C ALA A 199 6.71 -2.43 -22.79
N MET A 200 6.51 -2.64 -21.49
CA MET A 200 5.24 -3.07 -20.94
C MET A 200 4.16 -1.99 -21.05
N GLY A 201 4.49 -0.74 -20.74
CA GLY A 201 3.55 0.39 -20.84
C GLY A 201 3.07 0.63 -22.26
N LYS A 202 3.98 0.57 -23.23
CA LYS A 202 3.66 0.66 -24.67
C LYS A 202 2.68 -0.43 -25.07
N GLN A 203 2.97 -1.69 -24.75
CA GLN A 203 2.10 -2.80 -25.11
C GLN A 203 0.71 -2.69 -24.42
N CYS A 204 0.66 -2.33 -23.15
CA CYS A 204 -0.60 -2.09 -22.45
C CYS A 204 -1.48 -1.07 -23.19
N LYS A 205 -0.90 0.05 -23.62
CA LYS A 205 -1.61 1.08 -24.39
C LYS A 205 -2.04 0.58 -25.77
N GLU A 206 -1.17 -0.13 -26.48
CA GLU A 206 -1.45 -0.65 -27.83
C GLU A 206 -2.64 -1.62 -27.83
N VAL A 207 -2.66 -2.60 -26.92
CA VAL A 207 -3.75 -3.60 -26.89
C VAL A 207 -5.08 -3.02 -26.43
N SER A 208 -5.06 -2.01 -25.58
CA SER A 208 -6.26 -1.45 -24.93
C SER A 208 -6.77 -0.15 -25.55
N GLY A 209 -6.18 0.29 -26.68
CA GLY A 209 -6.58 1.54 -27.32
C GLY A 209 -6.25 2.79 -26.50
N GLY A 210 -5.19 2.74 -25.70
CA GLY A 210 -4.69 3.88 -24.93
C GLY A 210 -5.21 4.00 -23.50
N LEU A 211 -5.69 2.92 -22.89
CA LEU A 211 -6.04 2.96 -21.45
C LEU A 211 -4.82 3.36 -20.61
N PRO A 212 -5.05 4.10 -19.51
CA PRO A 212 -3.99 4.64 -18.68
C PRO A 212 -3.15 3.55 -18.00
N THR A 213 -1.88 3.85 -17.85
CA THR A 213 -0.90 3.03 -17.15
C THR A 213 -0.31 3.79 -15.98
N PHE A 214 0.06 3.08 -14.90
CA PHE A 214 0.80 3.71 -13.80
C PHE A 214 1.79 2.74 -13.14
N ILE A 215 2.72 3.32 -12.38
CA ILE A 215 3.72 2.63 -11.55
C ILE A 215 3.57 3.08 -10.10
N SER A 216 4.03 2.25 -9.14
CA SER A 216 4.01 2.59 -7.71
C SER A 216 5.36 2.27 -7.05
N PRO A 217 6.37 3.11 -7.27
CA PRO A 217 7.73 2.92 -6.73
C PRO A 217 7.84 3.41 -5.29
N TRP A 218 8.95 3.03 -4.63
CA TRP A 218 9.31 3.54 -3.31
C TRP A 218 10.02 4.88 -3.37
N ILE A 219 9.90 5.64 -2.26
CA ILE A 219 10.81 6.73 -1.94
C ILE A 219 11.77 6.20 -0.87
N ASP A 220 13.07 6.17 -1.13
CA ASP A 220 14.08 5.79 -0.15
C ASP A 220 14.56 7.02 0.63
N GLY A 221 14.15 7.15 1.89
CA GLY A 221 14.61 8.17 2.82
C GLY A 221 15.23 7.55 4.07
N LYS A 222 15.20 8.26 5.19
CA LYS A 222 15.82 7.84 6.47
C LYS A 222 15.34 6.48 6.99
N LYS A 223 14.12 6.08 6.63
CA LYS A 223 13.50 4.81 7.04
C LYS A 223 13.66 3.69 6.02
N ALA A 224 14.57 3.80 5.06
CA ALA A 224 14.82 2.71 4.12
C ALA A 224 15.11 1.41 4.89
N VAL A 225 14.14 0.49 4.86
CA VAL A 225 14.07 -0.66 5.79
C VAL A 225 15.16 -1.69 5.56
N SER A 226 15.64 -1.80 4.32
CA SER A 226 16.64 -2.82 3.96
C SER A 226 18.05 -2.46 4.41
N ASN A 227 18.38 -1.17 4.47
CA ASN A 227 19.66 -0.68 4.96
C ASN A 227 19.62 0.85 5.07
N ALA A 228 19.67 1.40 6.28
CA ALA A 228 19.73 2.84 6.51
C ALA A 228 20.94 3.53 5.80
N GLN A 229 21.98 2.76 5.46
CA GLN A 229 23.12 3.25 4.65
C GLN A 229 22.76 3.41 3.16
N ASN A 230 21.64 2.86 2.71
CA ASN A 230 21.15 2.99 1.33
C ASN A 230 20.07 4.08 1.21
N ALA A 231 19.77 4.82 2.26
CA ALA A 231 18.90 5.98 2.19
C ALA A 231 19.45 6.96 1.13
N VAL A 232 18.58 7.39 0.24
CA VAL A 232 18.93 8.27 -0.89
C VAL A 232 18.74 9.72 -0.47
N THR A 233 19.70 10.58 -0.78
CA THR A 233 19.51 12.01 -0.58
C THR A 233 18.44 12.56 -1.54
N ALA A 234 17.80 13.66 -1.16
CA ALA A 234 16.78 14.30 -2.00
C ALA A 234 17.33 14.65 -3.41
N ASP A 235 18.57 15.11 -3.51
CA ASP A 235 19.21 15.44 -4.78
C ASP A 235 19.48 14.19 -5.65
N GLU A 236 19.85 13.08 -5.04
CA GLU A 236 20.00 11.79 -5.75
C GLU A 236 18.66 11.28 -6.23
N HIS A 237 17.64 11.33 -5.38
CA HIS A 237 16.28 10.97 -5.73
C HIS A 237 15.78 11.79 -6.92
N GLU A 238 15.91 13.12 -6.87
CA GLU A 238 15.50 14.00 -7.96
C GLU A 238 16.20 13.65 -9.28
N ARG A 239 17.53 13.49 -9.25
CA ARG A 239 18.32 13.18 -10.46
C ARG A 239 17.93 11.83 -11.08
N GLU A 240 17.77 10.78 -10.25
CA GLU A 240 17.46 9.44 -10.73
C GLU A 240 16.03 9.33 -11.25
N TRP A 241 15.07 9.97 -10.58
CA TRP A 241 13.69 10.01 -11.06
C TRP A 241 13.49 10.93 -12.26
N ASP A 242 14.29 11.96 -12.42
CA ASP A 242 14.31 12.76 -13.66
C ASP A 242 14.70 11.90 -14.87
N GLU A 243 15.73 11.06 -14.74
CA GLU A 243 16.16 10.11 -15.78
C GLU A 243 15.08 9.06 -16.08
N ILE A 244 14.46 8.50 -15.02
CA ILE A 244 13.41 7.49 -15.19
C ILE A 244 12.20 8.08 -15.91
N PHE A 245 11.70 9.24 -15.48
CA PHE A 245 10.52 9.87 -16.08
C PHE A 245 10.78 10.29 -17.52
N ASP A 246 11.98 10.80 -17.83
CA ASP A 246 12.37 11.09 -19.22
C ASP A 246 12.23 9.86 -20.14
N GLY A 247 12.56 8.68 -19.62
CA GLY A 247 12.52 7.43 -20.37
C GLY A 247 11.16 6.73 -20.46
N ILE A 248 10.12 7.17 -19.71
CA ILE A 248 8.85 6.43 -19.64
C ILE A 248 7.58 7.29 -19.78
N HIS A 249 7.68 8.62 -19.75
CA HIS A 249 6.52 9.53 -19.67
C HIS A 249 5.55 9.42 -20.86
N ASP A 250 6.00 8.91 -21.99
CA ASP A 250 5.17 8.69 -23.18
C ASP A 250 4.29 7.42 -23.08
N VAL A 251 4.62 6.51 -22.16
CA VAL A 251 3.94 5.22 -21.97
C VAL A 251 3.41 4.99 -20.55
N VAL A 252 3.77 5.84 -19.59
CA VAL A 252 3.30 5.80 -18.20
C VAL A 252 2.62 7.12 -17.86
N ASP A 253 1.32 7.08 -17.54
CA ASP A 253 0.51 8.28 -17.32
C ASP A 253 0.56 8.80 -15.88
N ALA A 254 0.85 7.91 -14.91
CA ALA A 254 0.87 8.29 -13.50
C ALA A 254 1.96 7.55 -12.72
N CYS A 255 2.47 8.21 -11.68
CA CYS A 255 3.38 7.61 -10.70
C CYS A 255 2.80 7.80 -9.30
N ALA A 256 2.56 6.67 -8.60
CA ALA A 256 2.00 6.63 -7.25
C ALA A 256 3.09 6.26 -6.24
N PHE A 257 3.84 7.23 -5.75
CA PHE A 257 4.95 6.97 -4.84
C PHE A 257 4.51 6.42 -3.49
N GLN A 258 5.16 5.32 -3.05
CA GLN A 258 5.01 4.72 -1.72
C GLN A 258 5.84 5.49 -0.69
N ASP A 259 5.25 5.82 0.45
CA ASP A 259 5.81 6.70 1.47
C ASP A 259 6.37 5.97 2.71
N GLY A 260 6.46 4.66 2.67
CA GLY A 260 6.82 3.86 3.85
C GLY A 260 8.27 3.97 4.31
N HIS A 261 9.18 4.42 3.46
CA HIS A 261 10.62 4.50 3.74
C HIS A 261 11.14 5.91 4.02
N ILE A 262 10.24 6.91 4.04
CA ILE A 262 10.60 8.28 4.44
C ILE A 262 10.03 8.62 5.82
N ASP A 263 10.71 9.50 6.54
CA ASP A 263 10.21 9.99 7.83
C ASP A 263 9.22 11.15 7.63
N TYR A 264 8.42 11.45 8.65
CA TYR A 264 7.38 12.49 8.56
C TYR A 264 7.96 13.88 8.31
N ASP A 265 9.20 14.15 8.77
CA ASP A 265 9.91 15.41 8.51
C ASP A 265 10.49 15.51 7.09
N GLU A 266 10.50 14.40 6.34
CA GLU A 266 10.98 14.34 4.94
C GLU A 266 9.82 14.45 3.93
N LEU A 267 8.55 14.26 4.35
CA LEU A 267 7.40 14.16 3.45
C LEU A 267 7.29 15.36 2.51
N ASP A 268 7.30 16.57 3.05
CA ASP A 268 7.12 17.79 2.24
C ASP A 268 8.23 17.97 1.20
N LEU A 269 9.48 17.60 1.54
CA LEU A 269 10.62 17.71 0.64
C LEU A 269 10.48 16.72 -0.54
N PHE A 270 10.37 15.42 -0.26
CA PHE A 270 10.27 14.40 -1.31
C PHE A 270 8.99 14.55 -2.15
N PHE A 271 7.87 14.88 -1.52
CA PHE A 271 6.61 15.06 -2.23
C PHE A 271 6.65 16.26 -3.18
N SER A 272 7.29 17.36 -2.78
CA SER A 272 7.46 18.53 -3.67
C SER A 272 8.37 18.21 -4.87
N ILE A 273 9.42 17.41 -4.68
CA ILE A 273 10.28 16.93 -5.76
C ILE A 273 9.48 16.06 -6.73
N ASN A 274 8.78 15.06 -6.23
CA ASN A 274 7.98 14.13 -7.05
C ASN A 274 6.93 14.86 -7.88
N LYS A 275 6.22 15.81 -7.27
CA LYS A 275 5.20 16.61 -7.99
C LYS A 275 5.84 17.46 -9.09
N ARG A 276 6.95 18.14 -8.79
CA ARG A 276 7.67 18.96 -9.77
C ARG A 276 8.16 18.13 -10.97
N LEU A 277 8.70 16.93 -10.70
CA LEU A 277 9.14 16.02 -11.76
C LEU A 277 7.96 15.51 -12.59
N ALA A 278 6.90 15.07 -11.95
CA ALA A 278 5.69 14.62 -12.67
C ALA A 278 5.12 15.74 -13.56
N ASP A 279 5.03 16.97 -13.06
CA ASP A 279 4.58 18.12 -13.83
C ASP A 279 5.50 18.43 -15.02
N LYS A 280 6.83 18.32 -14.83
CA LYS A 280 7.81 18.51 -15.89
C LYS A 280 7.56 17.60 -17.09
N TYR A 281 7.17 16.36 -16.83
CA TYR A 281 6.95 15.35 -17.87
C TYR A 281 5.47 15.14 -18.23
N GLY A 282 4.56 15.95 -17.68
CA GLY A 282 3.12 15.85 -17.96
C GLY A 282 2.44 14.61 -17.38
N MET A 283 3.08 13.95 -16.42
CA MET A 283 2.57 12.78 -15.71
C MET A 283 1.68 13.19 -14.54
N LYS A 284 0.77 12.32 -14.12
CA LYS A 284 0.03 12.47 -12.87
C LYS A 284 0.85 12.02 -11.68
N CYS A 285 0.89 12.82 -10.63
CA CYS A 285 1.57 12.50 -9.38
C CYS A 285 0.54 12.02 -8.36
N TRP A 286 0.60 10.74 -8.00
CA TRP A 286 -0.24 10.17 -6.95
C TRP A 286 0.59 9.83 -5.72
N THR A 287 -0.03 9.79 -4.54
CA THR A 287 0.57 9.16 -3.38
C THR A 287 -0.01 7.76 -3.18
N ASN A 288 0.82 6.78 -2.88
CA ASN A 288 0.43 5.52 -2.31
C ASN A 288 0.71 5.60 -0.80
N ALA A 289 -0.25 6.15 -0.06
CA ALA A 289 -0.15 6.30 1.39
C ALA A 289 -0.33 4.94 2.06
N GLU A 290 0.75 4.37 2.60
CA GLU A 290 0.66 3.08 3.29
C GLU A 290 -0.25 3.19 4.51
N SER A 291 -1.30 2.37 4.56
CA SER A 291 -2.23 2.27 5.69
C SER A 291 -1.79 1.26 6.76
N PHE A 292 -0.60 0.72 6.63
CA PHE A 292 0.09 -0.07 7.66
C PHE A 292 1.30 0.67 8.22
N ASP A 293 1.77 0.22 9.39
CA ASP A 293 2.86 0.88 10.11
C ASP A 293 4.14 0.04 10.03
N ARG A 294 5.25 0.65 9.57
CA ARG A 294 6.59 0.04 9.54
C ARG A 294 7.39 0.34 10.81
N ASP A 295 6.98 1.33 11.59
CA ASP A 295 7.72 1.82 12.77
C ASP A 295 7.44 1.00 14.02
N MET A 296 6.50 0.06 13.96
CA MET A 296 6.12 -0.77 15.11
C MET A 296 6.96 -2.06 15.17
N PRO A 297 7.23 -2.58 16.37
CA PRO A 297 7.89 -3.88 16.54
C PRO A 297 7.12 -5.05 15.92
N ILE A 298 5.80 -4.93 15.81
CA ILE A 298 4.93 -5.88 15.12
C ILE A 298 4.92 -5.50 13.65
N ARG A 299 5.26 -6.46 12.79
CA ARG A 299 5.33 -6.23 11.35
C ARG A 299 3.95 -5.96 10.77
N PHE A 300 3.84 -4.85 10.07
CA PHE A 300 2.66 -4.41 9.31
C PHE A 300 1.32 -4.42 10.06
N PRO A 301 1.20 -3.80 11.24
CA PRO A 301 -0.12 -3.54 11.81
C PRO A 301 -0.80 -2.36 11.08
N PRO A 302 -2.14 -2.22 11.16
CA PRO A 302 -2.80 -1.00 10.71
C PRO A 302 -2.19 0.25 11.33
N ILE A 303 -1.98 1.27 10.52
CA ILE A 303 -1.35 2.53 10.95
C ILE A 303 -2.28 3.32 11.88
N LYS A 304 -1.72 4.12 12.79
CA LYS A 304 -2.52 5.11 13.52
C LYS A 304 -3.02 6.20 12.58
N PHE A 305 -4.28 6.61 12.74
CA PHE A 305 -4.88 7.62 11.88
C PHE A 305 -4.06 8.92 11.83
N ASP A 306 -3.53 9.39 12.96
CA ASP A 306 -2.71 10.60 12.99
C ASP A 306 -1.49 10.53 12.05
N LYS A 307 -0.86 9.37 11.96
CA LYS A 307 0.27 9.14 11.04
C LYS A 307 -0.19 9.15 9.58
N LEU A 308 -1.29 8.45 9.27
CA LEU A 308 -1.89 8.45 7.92
C LEU A 308 -2.30 9.87 7.51
N ARG A 309 -2.92 10.63 8.42
CA ARG A 309 -3.32 12.02 8.21
C ARG A 309 -2.14 12.90 7.79
N LEU A 310 -0.99 12.81 8.49
CA LEU A 310 0.22 13.58 8.13
C LEU A 310 0.67 13.32 6.70
N LYS A 311 0.63 12.07 6.23
CA LYS A 311 0.95 11.70 4.85
C LYS A 311 -0.03 12.31 3.85
N LEU A 312 -1.33 12.22 4.12
CA LEU A 312 -2.38 12.77 3.26
C LEU A 312 -2.39 14.30 3.23
N GLU A 313 -2.05 14.96 4.34
CA GLU A 313 -1.87 16.42 4.41
C GLU A 313 -0.65 16.86 3.58
N ALA A 314 0.48 16.14 3.69
CA ALA A 314 1.67 16.44 2.89
C ALA A 314 1.40 16.29 1.38
N ALA A 315 0.70 15.23 0.98
CA ALA A 315 0.30 15.03 -0.41
C ALA A 315 -0.58 16.18 -0.93
N LYS A 316 -1.52 16.66 -0.11
CA LYS A 316 -2.37 17.81 -0.45
C LYS A 316 -1.57 19.10 -0.57
N ARG A 317 -0.65 19.38 0.38
CA ARG A 317 0.23 20.56 0.30
C ARG A 317 1.13 20.54 -0.93
N ALA A 318 1.64 19.37 -1.30
CA ALA A 318 2.45 19.21 -2.52
C ALA A 318 1.63 19.30 -3.83
N GLY A 319 0.29 19.28 -3.75
CA GLY A 319 -0.59 19.38 -4.92
C GLY A 319 -0.70 18.08 -5.72
N TYR A 320 -0.62 16.93 -5.06
CA TYR A 320 -0.80 15.63 -5.71
C TYR A 320 -2.18 15.49 -6.34
N ASP A 321 -2.28 14.73 -7.43
CA ASP A 321 -3.53 14.60 -8.21
C ASP A 321 -4.51 13.58 -7.57
N LYS A 322 -3.99 12.56 -6.86
CA LYS A 322 -4.80 11.48 -6.27
C LYS A 322 -4.06 10.84 -5.09
N ALA A 323 -4.81 10.41 -4.09
CA ALA A 323 -4.32 9.52 -3.05
C ALA A 323 -4.90 8.12 -3.25
N ILE A 324 -4.03 7.14 -3.33
CA ILE A 324 -4.33 5.72 -3.20
C ILE A 324 -3.68 5.17 -1.96
N THR A 325 -4.02 3.96 -1.54
CA THR A 325 -3.43 3.33 -0.37
C THR A 325 -3.09 1.86 -0.60
N PHE A 326 -2.04 1.39 0.00
CA PHE A 326 -1.77 -0.02 0.20
C PHE A 326 -1.98 -0.33 1.69
N GLU A 327 -3.02 -1.05 2.11
CA GLU A 327 -4.18 -1.28 1.29
C GLU A 327 -5.43 -1.34 2.19
N PHE A 328 -6.60 -1.19 1.64
CA PHE A 328 -7.82 -1.04 2.42
C PHE A 328 -8.23 -2.34 3.12
N SER A 329 -8.26 -3.47 2.40
CA SER A 329 -8.89 -4.71 2.85
C SER A 329 -8.26 -5.29 4.11
N HIS A 330 -6.93 -5.21 4.26
CA HIS A 330 -6.23 -5.67 5.46
C HIS A 330 -6.13 -4.59 6.54
N PHE A 331 -5.86 -3.34 6.16
CA PHE A 331 -5.41 -2.33 7.12
C PHE A 331 -6.45 -1.24 7.43
N MET A 332 -7.53 -1.15 6.66
CA MET A 332 -8.61 -0.17 6.89
C MET A 332 -10.01 -0.78 6.93
N SER A 333 -10.22 -2.00 6.44
CA SER A 333 -11.56 -2.58 6.37
C SER A 333 -12.13 -2.91 7.76
N PRO A 334 -13.42 -2.58 8.01
CA PRO A 334 -14.11 -2.99 9.25
C PRO A 334 -14.21 -4.51 9.44
N GLN A 335 -14.04 -5.30 8.38
CA GLN A 335 -14.10 -6.77 8.45
C GLN A 335 -12.73 -7.45 8.37
N SER A 336 -11.66 -6.66 8.42
CA SER A 336 -10.29 -7.19 8.43
C SER A 336 -10.04 -8.12 9.63
N ALA A 337 -9.12 -9.06 9.46
CA ALA A 337 -8.57 -9.85 10.56
C ALA A 337 -7.84 -9.00 11.61
N TYR A 338 -7.39 -7.79 11.23
CA TYR A 338 -6.79 -6.82 12.15
C TYR A 338 -7.88 -5.93 12.75
N LEU A 339 -8.19 -6.08 14.03
CA LEU A 339 -9.22 -5.29 14.71
C LEU A 339 -8.97 -3.77 14.62
N GLN A 340 -7.71 -3.35 14.61
CA GLN A 340 -7.32 -1.94 14.48
C GLN A 340 -7.72 -1.32 13.13
N ALA A 341 -7.90 -2.14 12.09
CA ALA A 341 -8.33 -1.66 10.78
C ALA A 341 -9.73 -1.01 10.82
N GLY A 342 -10.67 -1.64 11.55
CA GLY A 342 -12.00 -1.06 11.77
C GLY A 342 -11.93 0.29 12.49
N HIS A 343 -11.06 0.42 13.50
CA HIS A 343 -10.86 1.70 14.19
C HIS A 343 -10.22 2.75 13.28
N LEU A 344 -9.30 2.35 12.39
CA LEU A 344 -8.74 3.27 11.39
C LEU A 344 -9.82 3.78 10.43
N TYR A 345 -10.71 2.88 9.97
CA TYR A 345 -11.86 3.24 9.13
C TYR A 345 -12.77 4.26 9.82
N ASP A 346 -13.11 4.02 11.10
CA ASP A 346 -13.97 4.92 11.87
C ASP A 346 -13.32 6.29 12.05
N ARG A 347 -12.02 6.35 12.41
CA ARG A 347 -11.28 7.63 12.55
C ARG A 347 -11.20 8.37 11.22
N TYR A 348 -11.00 7.66 10.12
CA TYR A 348 -11.01 8.25 8.78
C TYR A 348 -12.37 8.89 8.45
N LYS A 349 -13.47 8.16 8.70
CA LYS A 349 -14.83 8.67 8.50
C LYS A 349 -15.11 9.91 9.36
N GLU A 350 -14.77 9.86 10.63
CA GLU A 350 -14.93 11.00 11.55
C GLU A 350 -14.20 12.26 11.07
N TYR A 351 -12.95 12.10 10.64
CA TYR A 351 -12.14 13.23 10.18
C TYR A 351 -12.70 13.87 8.91
N PHE A 352 -13.15 13.06 7.97
CA PHE A 352 -13.70 13.54 6.71
C PHE A 352 -15.20 13.79 6.75
N GLU A 353 -15.86 13.65 7.89
CA GLU A 353 -17.32 13.85 8.08
C GLU A 353 -18.14 13.00 7.10
N ILE A 354 -17.77 11.73 6.96
CA ILE A 354 -18.46 10.74 6.12
C ILE A 354 -19.50 10.02 6.98
N GLU A 355 -20.77 10.03 6.57
CA GLU A 355 -21.87 9.33 7.25
C GLU A 355 -21.81 7.80 7.17
#